data_902ef7b58784e8275f5dc6adadadfc54
#
_entry.id   902ef7b58784e8275f5dc6adadadfc54
#
_cell.length_a   1.000
_cell.length_b   1.000
_cell.length_c   1.000
_cell.angle_alpha   90.00
_cell.angle_beta   90.00
_cell.angle_gamma   90.00
#
_symmetry.space_group_name_H-M   'P 1'
#
loop_
_entity.id
_entity.type
_entity.pdbx_description
1 polymer ?
#
loop_
_entity_poly.entity_id
_entity_poly.type
_entity_poly.pdbx_seq_one_letter_code
_entity_poly.pdbx_strand_id
1 'polypeptide(L)'
;AVDIATLNGKVVLADRINGKLKAMTKSWIAKFGQSDVDARVMTEIEKVAKNVIANVDVAGYNPVKIDVTAAGTQYRAFVLLEYSDKEAQKVIFNRLRKDRMVYSRLRSTEAWKELDREVNSSEKKDEGKSLQNLENVIKKNRVVNEDPSA
;
A
#
# COMPACT_ATOMS: atom_id res chain seq x y z
N ALA A 1 14.58 -22.32 -2.10
CA ALA A 1 14.84 -21.34 -3.16
C ALA A 1 13.79 -20.23 -3.16
N VAL A 2 12.50 -20.56 -3.20
CA VAL A 2 11.42 -19.56 -3.21
C VAL A 2 11.42 -18.71 -1.92
N ASP A 3 11.62 -19.32 -0.76
CA ASP A 3 11.64 -18.60 0.53
C ASP A 3 12.79 -17.61 0.62
N ILE A 4 13.96 -17.95 0.13
CA ILE A 4 15.12 -17.05 0.08
C ILE A 4 14.88 -15.90 -0.89
N ALA A 5 14.34 -16.18 -2.08
CA ALA A 5 14.00 -15.18 -3.06
C ALA A 5 12.92 -14.21 -2.53
N THR A 6 11.92 -14.73 -1.84
CA THR A 6 10.87 -13.92 -1.20
C THR A 6 11.45 -13.03 -0.10
N LEU A 7 12.33 -13.54 0.75
CA LEU A 7 12.99 -12.76 1.79
C LEU A 7 13.84 -11.63 1.20
N ASN A 8 14.63 -11.92 0.18
CA ASN A 8 15.43 -10.91 -0.52
C ASN A 8 14.54 -9.85 -1.19
N GLY A 9 13.45 -10.28 -1.80
CA GLY A 9 12.46 -9.39 -2.40
C GLY A 9 11.82 -8.45 -1.36
N LYS A 10 11.51 -8.94 -0.18
CA LYS A 10 10.97 -8.12 0.93
C LYS A 10 11.94 -7.02 1.38
N VAL A 11 13.24 -7.32 1.45
CA VAL A 11 14.26 -6.31 1.81
C VAL A 11 14.30 -5.18 0.78
N VAL A 12 14.37 -5.53 -0.49
CA VAL A 12 14.36 -4.52 -1.58
C VAL A 12 13.05 -3.74 -1.61
N LEU A 13 11.93 -4.40 -1.39
CA LEU A 13 10.61 -3.77 -1.34
C LEU A 13 10.51 -2.80 -0.16
N ALA A 14 11.01 -3.15 1.02
CA ALA A 14 11.03 -2.28 2.19
C ALA A 14 11.80 -0.98 1.91
N ASP A 15 12.97 -1.06 1.27
CA ASP A 15 13.74 0.12 0.88
C ASP A 15 12.99 1.02 -0.09
N ARG A 16 12.32 0.44 -1.07
CA ARG A 16 11.49 1.19 -2.04
C ARG A 16 10.28 1.84 -1.38
N ILE A 17 9.60 1.12 -0.48
CA ILE A 17 8.47 1.66 0.29
C ILE A 17 8.93 2.83 1.14
N ASN A 18 10.06 2.71 1.83
CA ASN A 18 10.62 3.80 2.62
C ASN A 18 10.87 5.06 1.78
N GLY A 19 11.45 4.91 0.59
CA GLY A 19 11.66 6.01 -0.34
C GLY A 19 10.35 6.67 -0.78
N LYS A 20 9.34 5.88 -1.11
CA LYS A 20 8.00 6.38 -1.49
C LYS A 20 7.28 7.07 -0.33
N LEU A 21 7.33 6.51 0.87
CA LEU A 21 6.74 7.11 2.06
C LEU A 21 7.40 8.45 2.40
N LYS A 22 8.72 8.55 2.29
CA LYS A 22 9.44 9.82 2.47
C LYS A 22 9.03 10.88 1.46
N ALA A 23 8.95 10.53 0.19
CA ALA A 23 8.51 11.45 -0.88
C ALA A 23 7.07 11.90 -0.69
N MET A 24 6.17 10.98 -0.37
CA MET A 24 4.77 11.25 -0.10
C MET A 24 4.59 12.16 1.12
N THR A 25 5.29 11.88 2.20
CA THR A 25 5.28 12.70 3.42
C THR A 25 5.75 14.13 3.13
N LYS A 26 6.83 14.27 2.36
CA LYS A 26 7.32 15.59 1.92
C LYS A 26 6.26 16.36 1.15
N SER A 27 5.56 15.71 0.23
CA SER A 27 4.47 16.30 -0.54
C SER A 27 3.30 16.73 0.35
N TRP A 28 2.92 15.92 1.32
CA TRP A 28 1.85 16.23 2.27
C TRP A 28 2.21 17.39 3.20
N ILE A 29 3.42 17.40 3.72
CA ILE A 29 3.94 18.50 4.55
C ILE A 29 3.90 19.81 3.76
N ALA A 30 4.29 19.81 2.50
CA ALA A 30 4.21 20.99 1.65
C ALA A 30 2.77 21.46 1.44
N LYS A 31 1.82 20.56 1.22
CA LYS A 31 0.38 20.88 1.09
C LYS A 31 -0.20 21.44 2.40
N PHE A 32 0.11 20.84 3.53
CA PHE A 32 -0.35 21.33 4.83
C PHE A 32 0.31 22.65 5.22
N GLY A 33 1.56 22.87 4.82
CA GLY A 33 2.26 24.13 5.04
C GLY A 33 1.65 25.32 4.32
N GLN A 34 0.90 25.10 3.23
CA GLN A 34 0.11 26.12 2.53
C GLN A 34 -1.23 26.41 3.23
N SER A 35 -1.70 25.50 4.05
CA SER A 35 -2.83 25.71 4.93
C SER A 35 -2.32 26.40 6.21
N ASP A 36 -3.16 27.21 6.86
CA ASP A 36 -2.81 27.97 8.08
C ASP A 36 -2.62 27.00 9.28
N VAL A 37 -1.61 26.15 9.19
CA VAL A 37 -1.31 25.09 10.16
C VAL A 37 -0.14 25.52 11.03
N ASP A 38 -0.33 25.45 12.35
CA ASP A 38 0.66 25.77 13.37
C ASP A 38 1.96 24.93 13.20
N ALA A 39 3.11 25.53 13.43
CA ALA A 39 4.42 24.87 13.41
C ALA A 39 4.48 23.66 14.34
N ARG A 40 3.78 23.68 15.45
CA ARG A 40 3.67 22.58 16.41
C ARG A 40 2.99 21.36 15.78
N VAL A 41 1.94 21.57 15.01
CA VAL A 41 1.23 20.51 14.27
C VAL A 41 2.12 19.95 13.18
N MET A 42 2.85 20.80 12.45
CA MET A 42 3.79 20.37 11.42
C MET A 42 4.89 19.47 12.00
N THR A 43 5.43 19.81 13.16
CA THR A 43 6.43 19.00 13.87
C THR A 43 5.86 17.63 14.24
N GLU A 44 4.62 17.59 14.71
CA GLU A 44 3.97 16.31 15.05
C GLU A 44 3.68 15.44 13.82
N ILE A 45 3.29 16.03 12.70
CA ILE A 45 3.13 15.33 11.43
C ILE A 45 4.45 14.68 11.00
N GLU A 46 5.55 15.40 11.07
CA GLU A 46 6.88 14.88 10.77
C GLU A 46 7.27 13.72 11.69
N LYS A 47 6.97 13.84 12.97
CA LYS A 47 7.23 12.79 13.97
C LYS A 47 6.44 11.52 13.68
N VAL A 48 5.15 11.63 13.41
CA VAL A 48 4.29 10.50 13.04
C VAL A 48 4.80 9.86 11.75
N ALA A 49 5.13 10.63 10.75
CA ALA A 49 5.66 10.14 9.48
C ALA A 49 6.99 9.40 9.65
N LYS A 50 7.90 9.92 10.43
CA LYS A 50 9.17 9.24 10.77
C LYS A 50 8.94 7.89 11.46
N ASN A 51 7.99 7.83 12.38
CA ASN A 51 7.64 6.59 13.06
C ASN A 51 7.04 5.55 12.10
N VAL A 52 6.18 5.97 11.17
CA VAL A 52 5.62 5.09 10.14
C VAL A 52 6.74 4.53 9.25
N ILE A 53 7.65 5.39 8.81
CA ILE A 53 8.78 4.99 7.95
C ILE A 53 9.71 4.02 8.68
N ALA A 54 10.02 4.28 9.96
CA ALA A 54 10.89 3.43 10.77
C ALA A 54 10.30 2.04 11.05
N ASN A 55 8.97 1.92 11.09
CA ASN A 55 8.25 0.69 11.41
C ASN A 55 7.48 0.15 10.19
N VAL A 56 8.00 0.35 8.99
CA VAL A 56 7.37 -0.18 7.77
C VAL A 56 7.27 -1.69 7.84
N ASP A 57 6.04 -2.16 7.85
CA ASP A 57 5.72 -3.57 7.70
C ASP A 57 5.32 -3.85 6.24
N VAL A 58 6.03 -4.78 5.63
CA VAL A 58 5.74 -5.25 4.26
C VAL A 58 4.72 -6.38 4.22
N ALA A 59 3.95 -6.57 5.29
CA ALA A 59 2.92 -7.60 5.36
C ALA A 59 1.82 -7.46 4.29
N GLY A 60 1.59 -6.24 3.78
CA GLY A 60 0.65 -5.96 2.70
C GLY A 60 1.19 -6.23 1.28
N TYR A 61 2.34 -6.87 1.13
CA TYR A 61 2.86 -7.22 -0.18
C TYR A 61 2.06 -8.37 -0.81
N ASN A 62 1.97 -8.36 -2.14
CA ASN A 62 1.40 -9.46 -2.90
C ASN A 62 2.46 -10.05 -3.84
N PRO A 63 2.68 -11.38 -3.84
CA PRO A 63 3.47 -12.01 -4.88
C PRO A 63 2.66 -11.98 -6.18
N VAL A 64 3.18 -11.29 -7.19
CA VAL A 64 2.54 -11.15 -8.51
C VAL A 64 2.96 -12.29 -9.42
N LYS A 65 4.22 -12.71 -9.33
CA LYS A 65 4.78 -13.76 -10.18
C LYS A 65 5.83 -14.55 -9.41
N ILE A 66 5.81 -15.86 -9.57
CA ILE A 66 6.81 -16.79 -9.05
C ILE A 66 7.27 -17.67 -10.20
N ASP A 67 8.56 -17.64 -10.52
CA ASP A 67 9.21 -18.51 -11.50
C ASP A 67 10.29 -19.32 -10.82
N VAL A 68 10.28 -20.64 -11.03
CA VAL A 68 11.31 -21.54 -10.56
C VAL A 68 11.90 -22.28 -11.76
N THR A 69 13.22 -22.18 -11.95
CA THR A 69 13.95 -22.84 -13.04
C THR A 69 15.05 -23.72 -12.48
N ALA A 70 15.27 -24.85 -13.14
CA ALA A 70 16.39 -25.74 -12.82
C ALA A 70 17.70 -25.09 -13.35
N ALA A 71 18.74 -25.12 -12.51
CA ALA A 71 20.09 -24.63 -12.83
C ALA A 71 21.12 -25.65 -12.36
N GLY A 72 21.41 -26.65 -13.19
CA GLY A 72 22.26 -27.81 -12.82
C GLY A 72 21.59 -28.69 -11.74
N THR A 73 22.26 -28.86 -10.61
CA THR A 73 21.74 -29.60 -9.44
C THR A 73 20.94 -28.70 -8.47
N GLN A 74 20.81 -27.42 -8.79
CA GLN A 74 20.11 -26.42 -7.95
C GLN A 74 18.92 -25.85 -8.69
N TYR A 75 18.02 -25.20 -7.93
CA TYR A 75 16.90 -24.46 -8.46
C TYR A 75 17.13 -22.95 -8.28
N ARG A 76 16.74 -22.18 -9.28
CA ARG A 76 16.74 -20.73 -9.24
C ARG A 76 15.31 -20.25 -9.17
N ALA A 77 14.99 -19.42 -8.16
CA ALA A 77 13.67 -18.84 -7.99
C ALA A 77 13.68 -17.33 -8.23
N PHE A 78 12.68 -16.85 -8.95
CA PHE A 78 12.40 -15.42 -9.14
C PHE A 78 11.02 -15.12 -8.57
N VAL A 79 10.94 -14.13 -7.69
CA VAL A 79 9.69 -13.69 -7.08
C VAL A 79 9.50 -12.19 -7.33
N LEU A 80 8.38 -11.84 -7.92
CA LEU A 80 7.97 -10.44 -8.10
C LEU A 80 6.95 -10.08 -7.02
N LEU A 81 7.33 -9.14 -6.16
CA LEU A 81 6.48 -8.60 -5.11
C LEU A 81 5.95 -7.22 -5.48
N GLU A 82 4.70 -6.96 -5.14
CA GLU A 82 4.06 -5.67 -5.36
C GLU A 82 3.54 -5.08 -4.05
N TYR A 83 3.74 -3.79 -3.87
CA TYR A 83 3.14 -2.99 -2.81
C TYR A 83 2.61 -1.69 -3.43
N SER A 84 1.32 -1.46 -3.37
CA SER A 84 0.70 -0.33 -4.05
C SER A 84 0.95 1.01 -3.34
N ASP A 85 1.05 2.09 -4.12
CA ASP A 85 1.14 3.47 -3.58
C ASP A 85 -0.08 3.84 -2.73
N LYS A 86 -1.23 3.27 -3.04
CA LYS A 86 -2.47 3.46 -2.30
C LYS A 86 -2.39 2.88 -0.90
N GLU A 87 -1.79 1.70 -0.73
CA GLU A 87 -1.57 1.09 0.58
C GLU A 87 -0.63 1.95 1.44
N ALA A 88 0.44 2.47 0.85
CA ALA A 88 1.36 3.39 1.52
C ALA A 88 0.64 4.67 1.99
N GLN A 89 -0.16 5.27 1.13
CA GLN A 89 -0.95 6.47 1.42
C GLN A 89 -1.93 6.22 2.58
N LYS A 90 -2.61 5.09 2.55
CA LYS A 90 -3.57 4.65 3.56
C LYS A 90 -2.92 4.46 4.93
N VAL A 91 -1.73 3.86 4.98
CA VAL A 91 -0.98 3.65 6.22
C VAL A 91 -0.66 4.99 6.90
N ILE A 92 -0.10 5.96 6.16
CA ILE A 92 0.22 7.29 6.69
C ILE A 92 -1.06 8.02 7.12
N PHE A 93 -2.08 8.04 6.27
CA PHE A 93 -3.34 8.71 6.55
C PHE A 93 -3.99 8.19 7.84
N ASN A 94 -4.07 6.88 8.01
CA ASN A 94 -4.67 6.26 9.20
C ASN A 94 -3.87 6.57 10.47
N ARG A 95 -2.55 6.65 10.39
CA ARG A 95 -1.71 7.03 11.52
C ARG A 95 -1.90 8.49 11.92
N LEU A 96 -1.95 9.40 10.95
CA LEU A 96 -2.23 10.82 11.20
C LEU A 96 -3.64 11.00 11.80
N ARG A 97 -4.62 10.25 11.33
CA ARG A 97 -5.99 10.31 11.85
C ARG A 97 -6.10 9.84 13.30
N LYS A 98 -5.25 8.91 13.73
CA LYS A 98 -5.21 8.42 15.12
C LYS A 98 -4.50 9.37 16.09
N ASP A 99 -3.67 10.28 15.59
CA ASP A 99 -3.05 11.31 16.41
C ASP A 99 -4.07 12.41 16.71
N ARG A 100 -4.44 12.56 17.96
CA ARG A 100 -5.49 13.49 18.40
C ARG A 100 -5.17 14.94 18.06
N MET A 101 -3.93 15.37 18.29
CA MET A 101 -3.52 16.75 18.02
C MET A 101 -3.53 17.04 16.54
N VAL A 102 -2.95 16.17 15.74
CA VAL A 102 -2.91 16.31 14.28
C VAL A 102 -4.31 16.30 13.69
N TYR A 103 -5.12 15.32 14.04
CA TYR A 103 -6.48 15.20 13.51
C TYR A 103 -7.36 16.38 13.87
N SER A 104 -7.35 16.83 15.14
CA SER A 104 -8.16 17.97 15.57
C SER A 104 -7.82 19.27 14.84
N ARG A 105 -6.57 19.44 14.45
CA ARG A 105 -6.09 20.64 13.75
C ARG A 105 -6.24 20.56 12.23
N LEU A 106 -6.10 19.37 11.65
CA LEU A 106 -6.12 19.17 10.20
C LEU A 106 -7.49 18.86 9.61
N ARG A 107 -8.41 18.27 10.38
CA ARG A 107 -9.71 17.79 9.88
C ARG A 107 -10.55 18.83 9.15
N SER A 108 -10.41 20.09 9.49
CA SER A 108 -11.14 21.21 8.87
C SER A 108 -10.43 21.80 7.64
N THR A 109 -9.19 21.43 7.38
CA THR A 109 -8.43 21.95 6.25
C THR A 109 -8.86 21.29 4.94
N GLU A 110 -8.81 22.07 3.84
CA GLU A 110 -9.10 21.53 2.51
C GLU A 110 -8.12 20.43 2.10
N ALA A 111 -6.84 20.56 2.46
CA ALA A 111 -5.83 19.55 2.19
C ALA A 111 -6.17 18.18 2.83
N TRP A 112 -6.68 18.19 4.06
CA TRP A 112 -7.13 16.95 4.72
C TRP A 112 -8.35 16.35 4.05
N LYS A 113 -9.33 17.17 3.71
CA LYS A 113 -10.55 16.71 3.02
C LYS A 113 -10.24 16.12 1.66
N GLU A 114 -9.29 16.68 0.94
CA GLU A 114 -8.81 16.16 -0.34
C GLU A 114 -8.15 14.79 -0.17
N LEU A 115 -7.26 14.63 0.80
CA LEU A 115 -6.63 13.35 1.12
C LEU A 115 -7.63 12.29 1.55
N ASP A 116 -8.60 12.65 2.37
CA ASP A 116 -9.68 11.74 2.79
C ASP A 116 -10.48 11.24 1.59
N ARG A 117 -10.82 12.10 0.66
CA ARG A 117 -11.48 11.74 -0.59
C ARG A 117 -10.62 10.79 -1.45
N GLU A 118 -9.34 11.06 -1.60
CA GLU A 118 -8.42 10.22 -2.36
C GLU A 118 -8.29 8.80 -1.75
N VAL A 119 -8.12 8.70 -0.45
CA VAL A 119 -8.02 7.42 0.27
C VAL A 119 -9.31 6.63 0.15
N ASN A 120 -10.47 7.24 0.38
CA ASN A 120 -11.77 6.59 0.28
C ASN A 120 -12.14 6.19 -1.15
N SER A 121 -11.79 6.99 -2.15
CA SER A 121 -12.01 6.63 -3.56
C SER A 121 -11.16 5.43 -4.00
N SER A 122 -9.97 5.29 -3.43
CA SER A 122 -9.10 4.14 -3.65
C SER A 122 -9.71 2.85 -3.10
N GLU A 123 -10.26 2.89 -1.90
CA GLU A 123 -10.92 1.74 -1.27
C GLU A 123 -12.08 1.22 -2.11
N LYS A 124 -12.97 2.09 -2.56
CA LYS A 124 -14.11 1.71 -3.41
C LYS A 124 -13.70 1.09 -4.75
N LYS A 125 -12.60 1.55 -5.34
CA LYS A 125 -12.10 0.98 -6.59
C LYS A 125 -11.49 -0.41 -6.39
N ASP A 126 -10.81 -0.63 -5.29
CA ASP A 126 -10.18 -1.92 -5.00
C ASP A 126 -11.24 -2.97 -4.61
N GLU A 127 -12.26 -2.60 -3.86
CA GLU A 127 -13.42 -3.45 -3.59
C GLU A 127 -14.16 -3.83 -4.87
N GLY A 128 -14.42 -2.89 -5.77
CA GLY A 128 -15.04 -3.14 -7.06
C GLY A 128 -14.26 -4.10 -7.94
N LYS A 129 -12.93 -3.96 -7.99
CA LYS A 129 -12.05 -4.87 -8.73
C LYS A 129 -12.02 -6.27 -8.13
N SER A 130 -11.98 -6.38 -6.81
CA SER A 130 -12.00 -7.67 -6.11
C SER A 130 -13.29 -8.42 -6.35
N LEU A 131 -14.44 -7.76 -6.29
CA LEU A 131 -15.74 -8.33 -6.59
C LEU A 131 -15.84 -8.78 -8.06
N GLN A 132 -15.36 -7.97 -8.98
CA GLN A 132 -15.36 -8.29 -10.40
C GLN A 132 -14.46 -9.50 -10.72
N ASN A 133 -13.32 -9.60 -10.06
CA ASN A 133 -12.45 -10.76 -10.20
C ASN A 133 -13.07 -12.04 -9.64
N LEU A 134 -13.73 -11.95 -8.49
CA LEU A 134 -14.47 -13.07 -7.90
C LEU A 134 -15.61 -13.53 -8.82
N GLU A 135 -16.39 -12.61 -9.37
CA GLU A 135 -17.45 -12.94 -10.32
C GLU A 135 -16.90 -13.64 -11.58
N ASN A 136 -15.78 -13.18 -12.10
CA ASN A 136 -15.14 -13.78 -13.27
C ASN A 136 -14.64 -15.20 -12.97
N VAL A 137 -14.08 -15.44 -11.80
CA VAL A 137 -13.67 -16.77 -11.36
C VAL A 137 -14.87 -17.71 -11.21
N ILE A 138 -15.94 -17.25 -10.60
CA ILE A 138 -17.19 -18.02 -10.44
C ILE A 138 -17.77 -18.39 -11.79
N LYS A 139 -17.87 -17.44 -12.73
CA LYS A 139 -18.36 -17.69 -14.09
C LYS A 139 -17.51 -18.71 -14.82
N LYS A 140 -16.18 -18.60 -14.71
CA LYS A 140 -15.26 -19.55 -15.35
C LYS A 140 -15.43 -20.97 -14.81
N ASN A 141 -15.55 -21.12 -13.52
CA ASN A 141 -15.75 -22.42 -12.88
C ASN A 141 -17.12 -23.03 -13.21
N ARG A 142 -18.16 -22.21 -13.39
CA ARG A 142 -19.49 -22.65 -13.76
C ARG A 142 -19.53 -23.23 -15.17
N VAL A 143 -18.83 -22.60 -16.11
CA VAL A 143 -18.73 -23.10 -17.50
C VAL A 143 -18.02 -24.45 -17.57
N VAL A 144 -17.03 -24.69 -16.73
CA VAL A 144 -16.32 -25.97 -16.67
C VAL A 144 -17.18 -27.11 -16.11
N ASN A 145 -18.15 -26.79 -15.24
CA ASN A 145 -19.05 -27.78 -14.63
C ASN A 145 -20.32 -28.03 -15.44
N GLU A 146 -20.60 -27.24 -16.47
CA GLU A 146 -21.78 -27.36 -17.32
C GLU A 146 -21.47 -27.99 -18.69
N ASP A 147 -20.32 -28.62 -18.87
CA ASP A 147 -20.02 -29.34 -20.10
C ASP A 147 -20.67 -30.75 -20.06
N PRO A 148 -21.80 -30.95 -20.76
CA PRO A 148 -22.54 -32.22 -20.71
C PRO A 148 -22.05 -33.24 -21.70
N SER A 149 -20.84 -33.10 -22.24
CA SER A 149 -20.23 -34.06 -23.14
C SER A 149 -19.73 -35.27 -22.39
N ALA A 150 -20.62 -35.99 -21.81
CA ALA A 150 -20.36 -37.32 -21.38
C ALA A 150 -20.86 -38.28 -22.47
#